data_babdc1542a805e3accb53e992d6d5c00
#
_entry.id   babdc1542a805e3accb53e992d6d5c00
#
_cell.length_a   1.000
_cell.length_b   1.000
_cell.length_c   1.000
_cell.angle_alpha   90.00
_cell.angle_beta   90.00
_cell.angle_gamma   90.00
#
_symmetry.space_group_name_H-M   'P 1'
#
loop_
_entity.id
_entity.type
_entity.pdbx_description
1 polymer ?
#
loop_
_entity_poly.entity_id
_entity_poly.type
_entity_poly.pdbx_seq_one_letter_code
_entity_poly.pdbx_strand_id
1 'polypeptide(L)'
;MVSDDWFRGIYANFLTLNREQDSCEGVSFLYTWVGFQGGSWFTRIFDKREHPPLSRIGLLRYPHPSSFLSNRSKLGIVTSRLHCFAMICQQKPDFVARSRLFLKEFCARGYPQSCGRRFVLRFLKHVLLQFPVRSHWAFMRLLMADY
;
A
#
# COMPACT_ATOMS: atom_id res chain seq x y z
N MET A 1 12.33 27.72 8.57
CA MET A 1 11.94 27.48 7.16
C MET A 1 13.25 27.40 6.38
N VAL A 2 13.59 26.24 5.85
CA VAL A 2 14.81 26.06 5.03
C VAL A 2 14.50 26.66 3.67
N SER A 3 15.34 27.60 3.19
CA SER A 3 15.12 28.24 1.88
C SER A 3 15.41 27.24 0.76
N ASP A 4 14.63 27.31 -0.33
CA ASP A 4 14.87 26.47 -1.53
C ASP A 4 16.28 26.66 -2.12
N ASP A 5 16.90 27.81 -1.85
CA ASP A 5 18.25 28.14 -2.30
C ASP A 5 19.33 27.26 -1.66
N TRP A 6 19.11 26.80 -0.42
CA TRP A 6 20.03 25.87 0.24
C TRP A 6 20.16 24.54 -0.51
N PHE A 7 19.04 24.00 -0.99
CA PHE A 7 19.04 22.76 -1.77
C PHE A 7 19.72 22.91 -3.14
N ARG A 8 19.57 24.06 -3.78
CA ARG A 8 20.22 24.37 -5.07
C ARG A 8 21.75 24.37 -4.98
N GLY A 9 22.30 24.73 -3.82
CA GLY A 9 23.74 24.73 -3.58
C GLY A 9 24.35 23.34 -3.41
N ILE A 10 23.55 22.30 -3.14
CA ILE A 10 24.03 20.93 -2.92
C ILE A 10 24.19 20.17 -4.25
N TYR A 11 23.38 20.48 -5.24
CA TYR A 11 23.34 19.76 -6.51
C TYR A 11 24.08 20.51 -7.61
N ALA A 12 24.61 19.74 -8.56
CA ALA A 12 25.29 20.32 -9.73
C ALA A 12 24.33 21.21 -10.55
N ASN A 13 24.85 22.28 -11.14
CA ASN A 13 24.07 23.29 -11.87
C ASN A 13 23.22 22.77 -13.05
N PHE A 14 23.48 21.53 -13.51
CA PHE A 14 22.68 20.92 -14.58
C PHE A 14 21.46 20.13 -14.05
N LEU A 15 21.28 20.04 -12.72
CA LEU A 15 20.10 19.41 -12.11
C LEU A 15 19.09 20.49 -11.74
N THR A 16 17.88 20.36 -12.28
CA THR A 16 16.74 21.20 -11.90
C THR A 16 15.95 20.51 -10.82
N LEU A 17 15.89 21.11 -9.63
CA LEU A 17 15.04 20.65 -8.54
C LEU A 17 13.65 21.23 -8.73
N ASN A 18 12.68 20.35 -9.02
CA ASN A 18 11.28 20.72 -9.08
C ASN A 18 10.58 20.40 -7.76
N ARG A 19 9.89 21.39 -7.21
CA ARG A 19 9.03 21.19 -6.06
C ARG A 19 7.75 20.50 -6.51
N GLU A 20 7.56 19.24 -6.14
CA GLU A 20 6.41 18.45 -6.60
C GLU A 20 5.12 18.78 -5.83
N GLN A 21 5.20 19.26 -4.60
CA GLN A 21 4.02 19.51 -3.76
C GLN A 21 4.23 20.64 -2.75
N ASP A 22 3.26 21.54 -2.68
CA ASP A 22 3.13 22.63 -1.70
C ASP A 22 1.93 22.43 -0.77
N SER A 23 1.66 21.18 -0.35
CA SER A 23 0.57 20.90 0.56
C SER A 23 1.06 20.93 2.00
N CYS A 24 0.39 21.72 2.84
CA CYS A 24 0.59 21.68 4.30
C CYS A 24 -0.05 20.44 4.96
N GLU A 25 -0.84 19.65 4.23
CA GLU A 25 -1.51 18.45 4.75
C GLU A 25 -0.63 17.21 4.70
N GLY A 26 0.34 17.16 3.79
CA GLY A 26 1.23 16.04 3.64
C GLY A 26 1.92 15.96 2.29
N VAL A 27 2.81 15.00 2.16
CA VAL A 27 3.63 14.79 0.97
C VAL A 27 3.66 13.32 0.58
N SER A 28 3.64 13.04 -0.72
CA SER A 28 3.87 11.70 -1.23
C SER A 28 5.35 11.47 -1.51
N PHE A 29 5.88 10.37 -0.98
CA PHE A 29 7.23 9.92 -1.27
C PHE A 29 7.22 8.45 -1.65
N LEU A 30 7.64 8.14 -2.87
CA LEU A 30 7.61 6.79 -3.44
C LEU A 30 6.21 6.16 -3.36
N TYR A 31 6.01 5.30 -2.40
CA TYR A 31 4.80 4.50 -2.17
C TYR A 31 4.05 4.89 -0.91
N THR A 32 4.49 5.96 -0.28
CA THR A 32 4.02 6.38 1.03
C THR A 32 3.50 7.82 0.97
N TRP A 33 2.35 8.04 1.56
CA TRP A 33 1.89 9.37 1.92
C TRP A 33 2.26 9.65 3.37
N VAL A 34 2.96 10.75 3.59
CA VAL A 34 3.29 11.23 4.94
C VAL A 34 2.45 12.47 5.18
N GLY A 35 1.59 12.41 6.16
CA GLY A 35 0.70 13.51 6.53
C GLY A 35 0.90 13.95 7.98
N PHE A 36 0.36 15.15 8.29
CA PHE A 36 0.36 15.69 9.64
C PHE A 36 -1.06 16.10 10.00
N GLN A 37 -1.62 15.51 11.05
CA GLN A 37 -2.98 15.78 11.50
C GLN A 37 -3.07 15.68 13.02
N GLY A 38 -3.77 16.61 13.64
CA GLY A 38 -3.98 16.59 15.09
C GLY A 38 -2.70 16.62 15.93
N GLY A 39 -1.65 17.29 15.45
CA GLY A 39 -0.35 17.37 16.15
C GLY A 39 0.55 16.14 15.98
N SER A 40 0.15 15.16 15.17
CA SER A 40 0.92 13.92 14.97
C SER A 40 1.14 13.61 13.50
N TRP A 41 2.30 13.02 13.21
CA TRP A 41 2.61 12.48 11.90
C TRP A 41 1.91 11.14 11.70
N PHE A 42 1.45 10.87 10.48
CA PHE A 42 0.94 9.57 10.10
C PHE A 42 1.40 9.19 8.69
N THR A 43 1.43 7.89 8.43
CA THR A 43 1.80 7.34 7.13
C THR A 43 0.69 6.42 6.62
N ARG A 44 0.47 6.45 5.30
CA ARG A 44 -0.44 5.56 4.59
C ARG A 44 0.09 5.22 3.20
N ILE A 45 -0.48 4.23 2.56
CA ILE A 45 -0.10 3.87 1.19
C ILE A 45 -0.52 4.98 0.21
N PHE A 46 0.43 5.39 -0.63
CA PHE A 46 0.19 6.26 -1.77
C PHE A 46 0.29 5.46 -3.07
N ASP A 47 -0.77 5.43 -3.86
CA ASP A 47 -0.77 4.78 -5.15
C ASP A 47 -0.88 5.80 -6.26
N LYS A 48 0.21 6.04 -6.97
CA LYS A 48 0.26 6.98 -8.10
C LYS A 48 -0.78 6.69 -9.19
N ARG A 49 -1.23 5.43 -9.33
CA ARG A 49 -2.24 5.05 -10.33
C ARG A 49 -3.63 5.60 -10.03
N GLU A 50 -3.92 5.95 -8.78
CA GLU A 50 -5.19 6.55 -8.37
C GLU A 50 -5.25 8.05 -8.68
N HIS A 51 -4.11 8.63 -9.08
CA HIS A 51 -3.98 10.05 -9.37
C HIS A 51 -3.77 10.30 -10.88
N PRO A 52 -4.32 11.41 -11.42
CA PRO A 52 -4.05 11.82 -12.79
C PRO A 52 -2.54 12.10 -12.99
N PRO A 53 -1.98 11.80 -14.18
CA PRO A 53 -2.63 11.22 -15.36
C PRO A 53 -2.77 9.68 -15.35
N LEU A 54 -2.14 8.98 -14.38
CA LEU A 54 -2.02 7.52 -14.39
C LEU A 54 -3.36 6.80 -14.14
N SER A 55 -4.30 7.43 -13.45
CA SER A 55 -5.63 6.85 -13.21
C SER A 55 -6.41 6.58 -14.50
N ARG A 56 -6.07 7.26 -15.60
CA ARG A 56 -6.71 7.11 -16.91
C ARG A 56 -6.17 5.92 -17.73
N ILE A 57 -5.02 5.36 -17.35
CA ILE A 57 -4.28 4.38 -18.17
C ILE A 57 -4.68 2.94 -17.85
N GLY A 58 -5.43 2.67 -16.77
CA GLY A 58 -5.85 1.31 -16.42
C GLY A 58 -4.69 0.33 -16.17
N LEU A 59 -3.63 0.79 -15.52
CA LEU A 59 -2.42 0.01 -15.30
C LEU A 59 -2.71 -1.25 -14.46
N LEU A 60 -2.36 -2.40 -15.01
CA LEU A 60 -2.49 -3.69 -14.36
C LEU A 60 -1.28 -3.95 -13.45
N ARG A 61 -1.53 -4.25 -12.18
CA ARG A 61 -0.47 -4.43 -11.17
C ARG A 61 -0.03 -5.88 -11.03
N TYR A 62 -0.91 -6.83 -11.29
CA TYR A 62 -0.67 -8.24 -10.95
C TYR A 62 -0.66 -9.09 -12.21
N PRO A 63 0.23 -10.12 -12.27
CA PRO A 63 0.23 -11.05 -13.38
C PRO A 63 -1.11 -11.81 -13.44
N HIS A 64 -1.51 -12.20 -14.63
CA HIS A 64 -2.69 -13.05 -14.81
C HIS A 64 -2.43 -14.46 -14.22
N PRO A 65 -3.44 -15.16 -13.67
CA PRO A 65 -3.26 -16.53 -13.15
C PRO A 65 -2.65 -17.50 -14.15
N SER A 66 -2.98 -17.38 -15.45
CA SER A 66 -2.43 -18.20 -16.53
C SER A 66 -1.04 -17.79 -17.03
N SER A 67 -0.42 -16.74 -16.46
CA SER A 67 0.94 -16.34 -16.86
C SER A 67 1.96 -17.41 -16.54
N PHE A 68 3.12 -17.41 -17.24
CA PHE A 68 4.21 -18.38 -17.05
C PHE A 68 4.94 -18.29 -15.70
N LEU A 69 4.64 -17.28 -14.87
CA LEU A 69 5.22 -17.18 -13.55
C LEU A 69 4.82 -18.36 -12.67
N SER A 70 5.72 -18.81 -11.79
CA SER A 70 5.43 -19.89 -10.84
C SER A 70 4.26 -19.52 -9.93
N ASN A 71 3.45 -20.49 -9.56
CA ASN A 71 2.34 -20.26 -8.61
C ASN A 71 2.83 -19.73 -7.26
N ARG A 72 4.01 -20.16 -6.83
CA ARG A 72 4.65 -19.63 -5.60
C ARG A 72 4.93 -18.14 -5.71
N SER A 73 5.46 -17.66 -6.84
CA SER A 73 5.73 -16.24 -7.08
C SER A 73 4.44 -15.42 -7.15
N LYS A 74 3.44 -15.91 -7.89
CA LYS A 74 2.12 -15.25 -7.99
C LYS A 74 1.46 -15.07 -6.63
N LEU A 75 1.46 -16.11 -5.84
CA LEU A 75 0.79 -16.13 -4.54
C LEU A 75 1.62 -15.40 -3.45
N GLY A 76 2.94 -15.37 -3.60
CA GLY A 76 3.85 -14.58 -2.76
C GLY A 76 3.55 -13.09 -2.80
N ILE A 77 2.98 -12.59 -3.91
CA ILE A 77 2.57 -11.19 -4.05
C ILE A 77 1.58 -10.78 -2.96
N VAL A 78 0.63 -11.65 -2.61
CA VAL A 78 -0.39 -11.34 -1.58
C VAL A 78 0.28 -11.11 -0.23
N THR A 79 1.14 -12.03 0.19
CA THR A 79 1.85 -11.91 1.47
C THR A 79 2.75 -10.68 1.49
N SER A 80 3.53 -10.47 0.44
CA SER A 80 4.43 -9.32 0.31
C SER A 80 3.68 -7.98 0.37
N ARG A 81 2.53 -7.87 -0.30
CA ARG A 81 1.72 -6.64 -0.28
C ARG A 81 1.10 -6.37 1.08
N LEU A 82 0.56 -7.39 1.74
CA LEU A 82 0.01 -7.23 3.08
C LEU A 82 1.09 -6.82 4.09
N HIS A 83 2.30 -7.36 3.99
CA HIS A 83 3.44 -6.92 4.81
C HIS A 83 3.81 -5.46 4.52
N CYS A 84 3.90 -5.07 3.26
CA CYS A 84 4.16 -3.69 2.86
C CYS A 84 3.11 -2.73 3.45
N PHE A 85 1.82 -3.09 3.37
CA PHE A 85 0.75 -2.27 3.93
C PHE A 85 0.83 -2.18 5.45
N ALA A 86 1.15 -3.29 6.14
CA ALA A 86 1.31 -3.31 7.59
C ALA A 86 2.49 -2.46 8.06
N MET A 87 3.56 -2.37 7.27
CA MET A 87 4.73 -1.54 7.59
C MET A 87 4.49 -0.05 7.33
N ILE A 88 3.70 0.29 6.33
CA ILE A 88 3.50 1.69 5.91
C ILE A 88 2.29 2.32 6.60
N CYS A 89 1.16 1.60 6.72
CA CYS A 89 -0.05 2.14 7.31
C CYS A 89 0.06 2.19 8.83
N GLN A 90 0.18 3.38 9.37
CA GLN A 90 0.21 3.58 10.82
C GLN A 90 -1.19 3.40 11.45
N GLN A 91 -2.25 3.73 10.70
CA GLN A 91 -3.62 3.63 11.17
C GLN A 91 -4.29 2.34 10.68
N LYS A 92 -5.00 1.63 11.60
CA LYS A 92 -5.74 0.40 11.26
C LYS A 92 -6.78 0.58 10.14
N PRO A 93 -7.59 1.65 10.10
CA PRO A 93 -8.54 1.86 9.01
C PRO A 93 -7.89 1.92 7.64
N ASP A 94 -6.77 2.62 7.51
CA ASP A 94 -6.03 2.73 6.25
C ASP A 94 -5.49 1.39 5.78
N PHE A 95 -4.93 0.60 6.70
CA PHE A 95 -4.47 -0.75 6.41
C PHE A 95 -5.62 -1.64 5.91
N VAL A 96 -6.78 -1.62 6.59
CA VAL A 96 -7.95 -2.42 6.22
C VAL A 96 -8.48 -2.00 4.86
N ALA A 97 -8.69 -0.71 4.64
CA ALA A 97 -9.19 -0.16 3.37
C ALA A 97 -8.26 -0.55 2.21
N ARG A 98 -6.95 -0.42 2.41
CA ARG A 98 -5.97 -0.73 1.38
C ARG A 98 -5.87 -2.22 1.09
N SER A 99 -5.93 -3.05 2.11
CA SER A 99 -5.92 -4.51 1.96
C SER A 99 -7.17 -5.03 1.24
N ARG A 100 -8.35 -4.48 1.53
CA ARG A 100 -9.60 -4.80 0.81
C ARG A 100 -9.51 -4.43 -0.67
N LEU A 101 -9.09 -3.21 -0.97
CA LEU A 101 -8.93 -2.76 -2.35
C LEU A 101 -7.98 -3.68 -3.12
N PHE A 102 -6.84 -4.01 -2.52
CA PHE A 102 -5.88 -4.93 -3.09
C PHE A 102 -6.47 -6.32 -3.38
N LEU A 103 -7.18 -6.91 -2.42
CA LEU A 103 -7.78 -8.23 -2.58
C LEU A 103 -8.87 -8.20 -3.67
N LYS A 104 -9.67 -7.13 -3.74
CA LYS A 104 -10.65 -6.92 -4.80
C LYS A 104 -10.00 -6.87 -6.19
N GLU A 105 -8.94 -6.08 -6.35
CA GLU A 105 -8.17 -6.02 -7.60
C GLU A 105 -7.55 -7.38 -7.96
N PHE A 106 -7.03 -8.10 -6.97
CA PHE A 106 -6.43 -9.42 -7.17
C PHE A 106 -7.46 -10.45 -7.66
N CYS A 107 -8.66 -10.47 -7.08
CA CYS A 107 -9.74 -11.34 -7.54
C CYS A 107 -10.32 -10.91 -8.89
N ALA A 108 -10.45 -9.62 -9.15
CA ALA A 108 -10.86 -9.10 -10.46
C ALA A 108 -9.88 -9.50 -11.58
N ARG A 109 -8.63 -9.85 -11.21
CA ARG A 109 -7.63 -10.37 -12.14
C ARG A 109 -7.81 -11.86 -12.46
N GLY A 110 -8.80 -12.54 -11.87
CA GLY A 110 -9.12 -13.95 -12.09
C GLY A 110 -8.54 -14.92 -11.04
N TYR A 111 -7.99 -14.42 -9.94
CA TYR A 111 -7.57 -15.29 -8.84
C TYR A 111 -8.77 -15.72 -7.99
N PRO A 112 -8.89 -17.01 -7.62
CA PRO A 112 -9.96 -17.49 -6.76
C PRO A 112 -9.93 -16.79 -5.39
N GLN A 113 -11.10 -16.44 -4.86
CA GLN A 113 -11.24 -15.87 -3.51
C GLN A 113 -10.61 -16.74 -2.42
N SER A 114 -10.71 -18.08 -2.57
CA SER A 114 -10.10 -19.03 -1.65
C SER A 114 -8.58 -18.88 -1.52
N CYS A 115 -7.91 -18.46 -2.61
CA CYS A 115 -6.49 -18.13 -2.59
C CYS A 115 -6.23 -16.89 -1.72
N GLY A 116 -6.98 -15.81 -1.93
CA GLY A 116 -6.87 -14.60 -1.12
C GLY A 116 -7.05 -14.91 0.37
N ARG A 117 -8.12 -15.63 0.74
CA ARG A 117 -8.40 -16.05 2.13
C ARG A 117 -7.24 -16.84 2.75
N ARG A 118 -6.69 -17.83 2.05
CA ARG A 118 -5.57 -18.65 2.56
C ARG A 118 -4.35 -17.80 2.88
N PHE A 119 -4.03 -16.83 2.01
CA PHE A 119 -2.85 -15.99 2.19
C PHE A 119 -3.05 -14.93 3.26
N VAL A 120 -4.24 -14.36 3.36
CA VAL A 120 -4.59 -13.46 4.47
C VAL A 120 -4.47 -14.21 5.81
N LEU A 121 -5.01 -15.43 5.92
CA LEU A 121 -4.86 -16.25 7.12
C LEU A 121 -3.39 -16.55 7.45
N ARG A 122 -2.59 -16.87 6.44
CA ARG A 122 -1.16 -17.11 6.62
C ARG A 122 -0.42 -15.87 7.08
N PHE A 123 -0.69 -14.71 6.45
CA PHE A 123 -0.15 -13.43 6.87
C PHE A 123 -0.50 -13.13 8.31
N LEU A 124 -1.78 -13.29 8.68
CA LEU A 124 -2.25 -13.04 10.04
C LEU A 124 -1.57 -13.97 11.06
N LYS A 125 -1.36 -15.24 10.75
CA LYS A 125 -0.61 -16.14 11.63
C LYS A 125 0.83 -15.69 11.87
N HIS A 126 1.49 -15.12 10.88
CA HIS A 126 2.89 -14.70 10.99
C HIS A 126 3.07 -13.31 11.60
N VAL A 127 2.21 -12.37 11.26
CA VAL A 127 2.34 -10.98 11.71
C VAL A 127 1.65 -10.75 13.04
N LEU A 128 0.58 -11.48 13.31
CA LEU A 128 -0.23 -11.32 14.50
C LEU A 128 0.16 -12.26 15.66
N LEU A 129 1.22 -13.03 15.54
CA LEU A 129 1.87 -13.65 16.71
C LEU A 129 2.33 -12.59 17.74
N GLN A 130 2.41 -11.33 17.31
CA GLN A 130 2.73 -10.19 18.17
C GLN A 130 1.48 -9.50 18.78
N PHE A 131 0.26 -9.93 18.41
CA PHE A 131 -0.99 -9.30 18.88
C PHE A 131 -1.93 -10.34 19.53
N PRO A 132 -2.76 -9.97 20.52
CA PRO A 132 -3.67 -10.91 21.22
C PRO A 132 -4.69 -11.54 20.25
N VAL A 133 -4.91 -12.84 20.38
CA VAL A 133 -5.75 -13.69 19.49
C VAL A 133 -7.17 -13.14 19.25
N ARG A 134 -7.78 -12.46 20.24
CA ARG A 134 -9.13 -11.89 20.08
C ARG A 134 -9.23 -10.79 19.03
N SER A 135 -8.15 -10.09 18.73
CA SER A 135 -8.13 -9.06 17.69
C SER A 135 -8.03 -9.66 16.28
N HIS A 136 -7.59 -10.90 16.14
CA HIS A 136 -7.40 -11.58 14.85
C HIS A 136 -8.73 -11.86 14.14
N TRP A 137 -9.71 -12.40 14.86
CA TRP A 137 -11.02 -12.73 14.31
C TRP A 137 -11.83 -11.48 13.93
N ALA A 138 -11.78 -10.44 14.76
CA ALA A 138 -12.41 -9.16 14.44
C ALA A 138 -11.78 -8.54 13.20
N PHE A 139 -10.46 -8.61 13.08
CA PHE A 139 -9.72 -8.11 11.94
C PHE A 139 -9.99 -8.92 10.67
N MET A 140 -10.08 -10.26 10.77
CA MET A 140 -10.49 -11.14 9.66
C MET A 140 -11.90 -10.84 9.18
N ARG A 141 -12.87 -10.66 10.08
CA ARG A 141 -14.23 -10.25 9.71
C ARG A 141 -14.23 -8.91 8.98
N LEU A 142 -13.45 -7.94 9.44
CA LEU A 142 -13.31 -6.67 8.77
C LEU A 142 -12.70 -6.79 7.37
N LEU A 143 -11.66 -7.61 7.18
CA LEU A 143 -11.03 -7.81 5.87
C LEU A 143 -11.91 -8.59 4.90
N MET A 144 -12.78 -9.46 5.40
CA MET A 144 -13.57 -10.40 4.60
C MET A 144 -15.07 -10.05 4.54
N ALA A 145 -15.50 -8.93 5.13
CA ALA A 145 -16.91 -8.55 5.20
C ALA A 145 -17.58 -8.33 3.83
N ASP A 146 -16.78 -8.04 2.80
CA ASP A 146 -17.26 -7.78 1.44
C ASP A 146 -16.81 -8.88 0.44
N TYR A 147 -16.43 -10.06 0.96
CA TYR A 147 -15.95 -11.20 0.17
C TYR A 147 -16.92 -12.39 0.23
#